data_a8d968b2e61e024c18d7b23f04e91c31
#
_entry.id   a8d968b2e61e024c18d7b23f04e91c31
#
_cell.length_a   1.000
_cell.length_b   1.000
_cell.length_c   1.000
_cell.angle_alpha   90.00
_cell.angle_beta   90.00
_cell.angle_gamma   90.00
#
_symmetry.space_group_name_H-M   'P 1'
#
loop_
_entity.id
_entity.type
_entity.pdbx_description
1 polymer ?
#
loop_
_entity_poly.entity_id
_entity_poly.type
_entity_poly.pdbx_seq_one_letter_code
_entity_poly.pdbx_strand_id
1 'polypeptide(L)'
;SYAQQYARYGMNIGIDPTKSPDEQNYGTDADRKEMLLSDSLKNETISALQTYKILYAEAIKAGYKLTDDEQKSIDDQVEELRNTAAENKYSLNAYLKASYGKGINEKFLRKQLEMQNIVSRYQSDTAKKLTDSYSAADIKAVYDKDHSAYNAVDARTLSFAIETLTAKDGETSEQLAARQKAAAAKVKAEAEAALKACTSEKAFLEQAKKKNSSTENYDAESATALNEAAKSTITSYVSEDAAKWAFDSARKAGDVKLFEVGSDGNVSSYVILYINKGSYAPMASNVRHILISFTDNASSSSEATDEQKKAAKASADKIYKEWQSGAKTEDSFAALAKEKSKDTGSAADGGLISGIT
;
A
#
# COMPACT_ATOMS: atom_id res chain seq x y z
N SER A 1 21.49 -6.48 -3.91
CA SER A 1 20.54 -7.56 -3.61
C SER A 1 19.28 -6.99 -2.93
N TYR A 2 18.19 -7.74 -2.93
CA TYR A 2 16.92 -7.37 -2.25
C TYR A 2 17.18 -7.03 -0.77
N ALA A 3 17.96 -7.86 -0.08
CA ALA A 3 18.35 -7.64 1.32
C ALA A 3 19.09 -6.30 1.53
N GLN A 4 19.96 -5.90 0.62
CA GLN A 4 20.66 -4.61 0.69
C GLN A 4 19.71 -3.42 0.48
N GLN A 5 18.67 -3.60 -0.33
CA GLN A 5 17.65 -2.58 -0.54
C GLN A 5 16.80 -2.39 0.72
N TYR A 6 16.34 -3.47 1.35
CA TYR A 6 15.59 -3.41 2.60
C TYR A 6 16.42 -2.89 3.76
N ALA A 7 17.70 -3.27 3.84
CA ALA A 7 18.61 -2.75 4.87
C ALA A 7 18.81 -1.23 4.78
N ARG A 8 18.78 -0.64 3.56
CA ARG A 8 18.82 0.82 3.38
C ARG A 8 17.61 1.55 3.98
N TYR A 9 16.49 0.87 4.10
CA TYR A 9 15.27 1.40 4.73
C TYR A 9 15.13 1.01 6.22
N GLY A 10 16.21 0.46 6.84
CA GLY A 10 16.20 0.05 8.24
C GLY A 10 15.34 -1.18 8.54
N MET A 11 14.89 -1.90 7.51
CA MET A 11 14.10 -3.12 7.66
C MET A 11 15.00 -4.36 7.71
N ASN A 12 14.98 -5.05 8.83
CA ASN A 12 15.62 -6.35 8.97
C ASN A 12 14.65 -7.46 8.53
N ILE A 13 14.91 -8.03 7.36
CA ILE A 13 14.09 -9.14 6.81
C ILE A 13 14.68 -10.53 7.16
N GLY A 14 15.58 -10.60 8.14
CA GLY A 14 16.20 -11.86 8.56
C GLY A 14 17.25 -12.43 7.60
N ILE A 15 17.63 -11.68 6.56
CA ILE A 15 18.67 -12.07 5.58
C ILE A 15 19.92 -11.22 5.82
N ASP A 16 21.05 -11.87 6.05
CA ASP A 16 22.36 -11.24 6.16
C ASP A 16 22.94 -11.01 4.75
N PRO A 17 23.05 -9.76 4.27
CA PRO A 17 23.53 -9.47 2.92
C PRO A 17 25.04 -9.74 2.73
N THR A 18 25.76 -10.01 3.81
CA THR A 18 27.21 -10.33 3.77
C THR A 18 27.49 -11.82 3.62
N LYS A 19 26.47 -12.67 3.86
CA LYS A 19 26.59 -14.13 3.74
C LYS A 19 26.07 -14.63 2.40
N SER A 20 26.63 -15.73 1.94
CA SER A 20 26.08 -16.46 0.78
C SER A 20 24.67 -17.00 1.08
N PRO A 21 23.77 -17.06 0.10
CA PRO A 21 22.48 -17.74 0.25
C PRO A 21 22.57 -19.21 0.68
N ASP A 22 23.69 -19.88 0.41
CA ASP A 22 23.95 -21.27 0.82
C ASP A 22 24.43 -21.40 2.28
N GLU A 23 24.65 -20.27 2.97
CA GLU A 23 25.19 -20.23 4.34
C GLU A 23 24.16 -19.71 5.36
N GLN A 24 22.93 -19.49 4.96
CA GLN A 24 21.89 -18.98 5.84
C GLN A 24 20.53 -19.62 5.57
N ASN A 25 19.80 -19.87 6.67
CA ASN A 25 18.42 -20.36 6.61
C ASN A 25 17.44 -19.21 6.41
N TYR A 26 16.37 -19.48 5.65
CA TYR A 26 15.27 -18.55 5.43
C TYR A 26 13.99 -19.30 5.12
N GLY A 27 13.01 -19.19 6.01
CA GLY A 27 11.75 -19.91 5.90
C GLY A 27 11.85 -21.39 6.27
N THR A 28 10.80 -22.11 5.95
CA THR A 28 10.68 -23.55 6.19
C THR A 28 10.09 -24.24 4.95
N ASP A 29 10.44 -25.51 4.76
CA ASP A 29 9.84 -26.38 3.76
C ASP A 29 8.38 -26.81 4.16
N ALA A 30 7.77 -27.65 3.34
CA ALA A 30 6.43 -28.19 3.60
C ALA A 30 6.34 -29.03 4.90
N ASP A 31 7.46 -29.60 5.35
CA ASP A 31 7.57 -30.39 6.58
C ASP A 31 7.93 -29.52 7.80
N ARG A 32 7.97 -28.19 7.64
CA ARG A 32 8.39 -27.18 8.64
C ARG A 32 9.85 -27.31 9.09
N LYS A 33 10.71 -27.88 8.26
CA LYS A 33 12.15 -27.89 8.46
C LYS A 33 12.76 -26.61 7.91
N GLU A 34 13.78 -26.10 8.60
CA GLU A 34 14.55 -24.96 8.12
C GLU A 34 15.11 -25.22 6.72
N MET A 35 14.97 -24.25 5.84
CA MET A 35 15.40 -24.32 4.46
C MET A 35 16.49 -23.28 4.19
N LEU A 36 17.50 -23.65 3.42
CA LEU A 36 18.52 -22.70 2.98
C LEU A 36 17.89 -21.60 2.10
N LEU A 37 18.38 -20.39 2.25
CA LEU A 37 17.93 -19.27 1.42
C LEU A 37 18.09 -19.57 -0.07
N SER A 38 19.18 -20.24 -0.46
CA SER A 38 19.41 -20.65 -1.87
C SER A 38 18.32 -21.59 -2.39
N ASP A 39 17.84 -22.51 -1.56
CA ASP A 39 16.80 -23.46 -1.95
C ASP A 39 15.42 -22.79 -1.95
N SER A 40 15.16 -21.89 -1.01
CA SER A 40 13.97 -21.03 -1.05
C SER A 40 13.90 -20.24 -2.36
N LEU A 41 14.98 -19.53 -2.72
CA LEU A 41 15.07 -18.75 -3.94
C LEU A 41 14.92 -19.61 -5.21
N LYS A 42 15.51 -20.81 -5.23
CA LYS A 42 15.35 -21.76 -6.35
C LYS A 42 13.89 -22.20 -6.48
N ASN A 43 13.26 -22.61 -5.38
CA ASN A 43 11.88 -23.07 -5.38
C ASN A 43 10.90 -21.98 -5.81
N GLU A 44 11.06 -20.76 -5.29
CA GLU A 44 10.26 -19.60 -5.71
C GLU A 44 10.45 -19.29 -7.19
N THR A 45 11.70 -19.30 -7.66
CA THR A 45 12.01 -19.05 -9.09
C THR A 45 11.40 -20.13 -9.99
N ILE A 46 11.50 -21.41 -9.62
CA ILE A 46 10.92 -22.51 -10.38
C ILE A 46 9.39 -22.38 -10.43
N SER A 47 8.75 -22.11 -9.28
CA SER A 47 7.30 -21.94 -9.20
C SER A 47 6.82 -20.75 -10.05
N ALA A 48 7.52 -19.62 -9.97
CA ALA A 48 7.23 -18.45 -10.78
C ALA A 48 7.36 -18.74 -12.29
N LEU A 49 8.45 -19.43 -12.69
CA LEU A 49 8.67 -19.81 -14.08
C LEU A 49 7.65 -20.83 -14.59
N GLN A 50 7.22 -21.78 -13.76
CA GLN A 50 6.16 -22.73 -14.10
C GLN A 50 4.84 -22.00 -14.38
N THR A 51 4.40 -21.15 -13.44
CA THR A 51 3.20 -20.32 -13.57
C THR A 51 3.27 -19.46 -14.82
N TYR A 52 4.39 -18.81 -15.04
CA TYR A 52 4.59 -17.94 -16.19
C TYR A 52 4.52 -18.70 -17.54
N LYS A 53 5.12 -19.90 -17.62
CA LYS A 53 5.06 -20.74 -18.81
C LYS A 53 3.66 -21.28 -19.07
N ILE A 54 2.91 -21.63 -18.02
CA ILE A 54 1.52 -22.07 -18.16
C ILE A 54 0.69 -20.92 -18.73
N LEU A 55 0.79 -19.72 -18.14
CA LEU A 55 0.08 -18.53 -18.63
C LEU A 55 0.43 -18.19 -20.07
N TYR A 56 1.71 -18.29 -20.45
CA TYR A 56 2.12 -18.08 -21.84
C TYR A 56 1.51 -19.13 -22.79
N ALA A 57 1.51 -20.40 -22.40
CA ALA A 57 0.91 -21.46 -23.22
C ALA A 57 -0.61 -21.26 -23.41
N GLU A 58 -1.31 -20.87 -22.33
CA GLU A 58 -2.74 -20.55 -22.40
C GLU A 58 -3.02 -19.30 -23.25
N ALA A 59 -2.18 -18.27 -23.14
CA ALA A 59 -2.28 -17.09 -23.97
C ALA A 59 -2.12 -17.41 -25.46
N ILE A 60 -1.11 -18.19 -25.83
CA ILE A 60 -0.88 -18.62 -27.21
C ILE A 60 -2.06 -19.46 -27.70
N LYS A 61 -2.57 -20.40 -26.91
CA LYS A 61 -3.76 -21.20 -27.23
C LYS A 61 -5.00 -20.34 -27.42
N ALA A 62 -5.13 -19.24 -26.67
CA ALA A 62 -6.18 -18.24 -26.81
C ALA A 62 -5.97 -17.28 -28.00
N GLY A 63 -4.91 -17.47 -28.80
CA GLY A 63 -4.64 -16.69 -30.01
C GLY A 63 -3.86 -15.40 -29.79
N TYR A 64 -3.31 -15.18 -28.60
CA TYR A 64 -2.49 -13.98 -28.32
C TYR A 64 -1.17 -14.03 -29.07
N LYS A 65 -0.82 -12.91 -29.69
CA LYS A 65 0.46 -12.67 -30.39
C LYS A 65 0.90 -11.26 -30.02
N LEU A 66 2.17 -10.92 -30.21
CA LEU A 66 2.60 -9.55 -30.09
C LEU A 66 1.77 -8.63 -31.00
N THR A 67 1.43 -7.46 -30.50
CA THR A 67 0.93 -6.35 -31.31
C THR A 67 2.11 -5.59 -31.91
N ASP A 68 1.84 -4.76 -32.91
CA ASP A 68 2.88 -3.91 -33.53
C ASP A 68 3.47 -2.92 -32.50
N ASP A 69 2.65 -2.39 -31.59
CA ASP A 69 3.09 -1.49 -30.51
C ASP A 69 3.98 -2.21 -29.50
N GLU A 70 3.61 -3.44 -29.11
CA GLU A 70 4.43 -4.27 -28.21
C GLU A 70 5.75 -4.65 -28.85
N GLN A 71 5.75 -4.99 -30.15
CA GLN A 71 6.97 -5.27 -30.89
C GLN A 71 7.88 -4.04 -30.93
N LYS A 72 7.31 -2.87 -31.25
CA LYS A 72 8.05 -1.61 -31.23
C LYS A 72 8.62 -1.31 -29.85
N SER A 73 7.85 -1.50 -28.79
CA SER A 73 8.33 -1.30 -27.42
C SER A 73 9.51 -2.22 -27.07
N ILE A 74 9.49 -3.47 -27.53
CA ILE A 74 10.63 -4.39 -27.37
C ILE A 74 11.86 -3.90 -28.15
N ASP A 75 11.67 -3.42 -29.38
CA ASP A 75 12.75 -2.89 -30.17
C ASP A 75 13.39 -1.64 -29.53
N ASP A 76 12.57 -0.73 -29.04
CA ASP A 76 13.01 0.48 -28.32
C ASP A 76 13.80 0.11 -27.03
N GLN A 77 13.32 -0.84 -26.23
CA GLN A 77 14.01 -1.32 -25.01
C GLN A 77 15.36 -2.00 -25.34
N VAL A 78 15.41 -2.81 -26.39
CA VAL A 78 16.65 -3.46 -26.79
C VAL A 78 17.66 -2.45 -27.30
N GLU A 79 17.21 -1.40 -28.02
CA GLU A 79 18.09 -0.34 -28.50
C GLU A 79 18.63 0.53 -27.36
N GLU A 80 17.82 0.83 -26.35
CA GLU A 80 18.28 1.52 -25.14
C GLU A 80 19.36 0.73 -24.40
N LEU A 81 19.18 -0.59 -24.26
CA LEU A 81 20.21 -1.47 -23.70
C LEU A 81 21.47 -1.55 -24.56
N ARG A 82 21.33 -1.47 -25.88
CA ARG A 82 22.48 -1.42 -26.80
C ARG A 82 23.29 -0.13 -26.63
N ASN A 83 22.61 1.01 -26.48
CA ASN A 83 23.23 2.28 -26.21
C ASN A 83 23.97 2.27 -24.87
N THR A 84 23.32 1.75 -23.82
CA THR A 84 23.93 1.58 -22.48
C THR A 84 25.17 0.67 -22.54
N ALA A 85 25.10 -0.42 -23.30
CA ALA A 85 26.25 -1.31 -23.50
C ALA A 85 27.42 -0.61 -24.22
N ALA A 86 27.10 0.18 -25.27
CA ALA A 86 28.11 0.95 -26.03
C ALA A 86 28.80 2.02 -25.16
N GLU A 87 28.05 2.74 -24.32
CA GLU A 87 28.63 3.70 -23.33
C GLU A 87 29.62 3.01 -22.39
N ASN A 88 29.34 1.76 -22.02
CA ASN A 88 30.23 0.93 -21.21
C ASN A 88 31.30 0.18 -22.03
N LYS A 89 31.44 0.48 -23.33
CA LYS A 89 32.41 -0.15 -24.26
C LYS A 89 32.21 -1.66 -24.45
N TYR A 90 30.98 -2.14 -24.36
CA TYR A 90 30.60 -3.53 -24.63
C TYR A 90 29.71 -3.61 -25.87
N SER A 91 29.74 -4.77 -26.53
CA SER A 91 28.62 -5.16 -27.39
C SER A 91 27.43 -5.54 -26.52
N LEU A 92 26.19 -5.42 -27.02
CA LEU A 92 24.99 -5.80 -26.26
C LEU A 92 25.10 -7.21 -25.68
N ASN A 93 25.52 -8.20 -26.46
CA ASN A 93 25.65 -9.57 -25.97
C ASN A 93 26.73 -9.75 -24.91
N ALA A 94 27.83 -9.01 -24.98
CA ALA A 94 28.86 -9.01 -23.95
C ALA A 94 28.34 -8.36 -22.64
N TYR A 95 27.62 -7.26 -22.78
CA TYR A 95 26.99 -6.58 -21.67
C TYR A 95 25.95 -7.49 -20.97
N LEU A 96 25.03 -8.08 -21.72
CA LEU A 96 24.03 -9.00 -21.18
C LEU A 96 24.67 -10.20 -20.48
N LYS A 97 25.72 -10.78 -21.07
CA LYS A 97 26.45 -11.89 -20.43
C LYS A 97 27.15 -11.48 -19.15
N ALA A 98 27.73 -10.29 -19.09
CA ALA A 98 28.40 -9.76 -17.89
C ALA A 98 27.39 -9.43 -16.77
N SER A 99 26.25 -8.85 -17.14
CA SER A 99 25.24 -8.38 -16.16
C SER A 99 24.33 -9.51 -15.66
N TYR A 100 23.95 -10.47 -16.52
CA TYR A 100 22.93 -11.48 -16.23
C TYR A 100 23.42 -12.92 -16.30
N GLY A 101 24.66 -13.13 -16.71
CA GLY A 101 25.28 -14.44 -16.70
C GLY A 101 25.39 -15.14 -18.05
N LYS A 102 26.03 -16.32 -18.02
CA LYS A 102 26.30 -17.12 -19.21
C LYS A 102 24.98 -17.59 -19.87
N GLY A 103 24.91 -17.45 -21.18
CA GLY A 103 23.75 -17.89 -21.98
C GLY A 103 22.74 -16.78 -22.26
N ILE A 104 22.82 -15.63 -21.59
CA ILE A 104 21.95 -14.49 -21.85
C ILE A 104 22.51 -13.69 -23.02
N ASN A 105 21.69 -13.52 -24.06
CA ASN A 105 21.98 -12.78 -25.27
C ASN A 105 20.73 -12.05 -25.77
N GLU A 106 20.86 -11.24 -26.83
CA GLU A 106 19.74 -10.46 -27.38
C GLU A 106 18.56 -11.35 -27.80
N LYS A 107 18.81 -12.50 -28.42
CA LYS A 107 17.75 -13.43 -28.82
C LYS A 107 16.95 -13.94 -27.63
N PHE A 108 17.65 -14.30 -26.55
CA PHE A 108 17.01 -14.72 -25.30
C PHE A 108 16.21 -13.58 -24.67
N LEU A 109 16.81 -12.38 -24.58
CA LEU A 109 16.15 -11.20 -24.04
C LEU A 109 14.86 -10.88 -24.78
N ARG A 110 14.91 -10.79 -26.10
CA ARG A 110 13.73 -10.54 -26.95
C ARG A 110 12.64 -11.56 -26.71
N LYS A 111 13.00 -12.85 -26.60
CA LYS A 111 12.02 -13.91 -26.32
C LYS A 111 11.38 -13.76 -24.95
N GLN A 112 12.14 -13.33 -23.94
CA GLN A 112 11.56 -13.05 -22.61
C GLN A 112 10.62 -11.85 -22.63
N LEU A 113 10.99 -10.76 -23.31
CA LEU A 113 10.15 -9.58 -23.47
C LEU A 113 8.86 -9.88 -24.25
N GLU A 114 8.94 -10.67 -25.33
CA GLU A 114 7.76 -11.18 -26.05
C GLU A 114 6.81 -11.93 -25.12
N MET A 115 7.35 -12.91 -24.38
CA MET A 115 6.56 -13.70 -23.43
C MET A 115 5.92 -12.81 -22.38
N GLN A 116 6.67 -11.84 -21.85
CA GLN A 116 6.21 -10.91 -20.81
C GLN A 116 5.03 -10.06 -21.30
N ASN A 117 5.12 -9.46 -22.47
CA ASN A 117 4.05 -8.63 -23.03
C ASN A 117 2.79 -9.47 -23.27
N ILE A 118 2.93 -10.65 -23.88
CA ILE A 118 1.81 -11.55 -24.16
C ILE A 118 1.13 -12.02 -22.87
N VAL A 119 1.90 -12.45 -21.86
CA VAL A 119 1.35 -12.91 -20.57
C VAL A 119 0.68 -11.77 -19.81
N SER A 120 1.30 -10.60 -19.75
CA SER A 120 0.74 -9.43 -19.08
C SER A 120 -0.60 -9.02 -19.65
N ARG A 121 -0.69 -8.95 -20.99
CA ARG A 121 -1.94 -8.62 -21.68
C ARG A 121 -3.00 -9.71 -21.51
N TYR A 122 -2.63 -10.98 -21.62
CA TYR A 122 -3.54 -12.10 -21.39
C TYR A 122 -4.12 -12.08 -19.97
N GLN A 123 -3.28 -11.81 -18.96
CA GLN A 123 -3.74 -11.69 -17.56
C GLN A 123 -4.68 -10.50 -17.39
N SER A 124 -4.32 -9.33 -17.94
CA SER A 124 -5.15 -8.12 -17.87
C SER A 124 -6.52 -8.33 -18.53
N ASP A 125 -6.53 -8.87 -19.75
CA ASP A 125 -7.77 -9.12 -20.48
C ASP A 125 -8.64 -10.18 -19.80
N THR A 126 -8.00 -11.22 -19.24
CA THR A 126 -8.72 -12.28 -18.52
C THR A 126 -9.31 -11.74 -17.21
N ALA A 127 -8.55 -10.96 -16.46
CA ALA A 127 -9.04 -10.30 -15.27
C ALA A 127 -10.21 -9.36 -15.60
N LYS A 128 -10.07 -8.56 -16.66
CA LYS A 128 -11.15 -7.66 -17.11
C LYS A 128 -12.41 -8.45 -17.52
N LYS A 129 -12.27 -9.50 -18.31
CA LYS A 129 -13.41 -10.36 -18.71
C LYS A 129 -14.11 -10.96 -17.49
N LEU A 130 -13.33 -11.42 -16.50
CA LEU A 130 -13.88 -11.96 -15.26
C LEU A 130 -14.63 -10.88 -14.49
N THR A 131 -14.03 -9.70 -14.32
CA THR A 131 -14.68 -8.56 -13.64
C THR A 131 -15.97 -8.14 -14.35
N ASP A 132 -15.93 -8.02 -15.67
CA ASP A 132 -17.09 -7.63 -16.49
C ASP A 132 -18.20 -8.71 -16.51
N SER A 133 -17.89 -9.96 -16.13
CA SER A 133 -18.86 -11.05 -16.07
C SER A 133 -19.77 -11.01 -14.84
N TYR A 134 -19.36 -10.28 -13.79
CA TYR A 134 -20.19 -10.15 -12.59
C TYR A 134 -21.32 -9.15 -12.82
N SER A 135 -22.55 -9.59 -12.60
CA SER A 135 -23.71 -8.69 -12.61
C SER A 135 -23.80 -7.88 -11.31
N ALA A 136 -24.53 -6.77 -11.34
CA ALA A 136 -24.87 -6.00 -10.13
C ALA A 136 -25.56 -6.87 -9.07
N ALA A 137 -26.33 -7.90 -9.48
CA ALA A 137 -26.97 -8.85 -8.57
C ALA A 137 -25.96 -9.76 -7.89
N ASP A 138 -24.92 -10.24 -8.61
CA ASP A 138 -23.86 -11.05 -8.04
C ASP A 138 -23.06 -10.24 -6.99
N ILE A 139 -22.69 -9.02 -7.32
CA ILE A 139 -22.00 -8.11 -6.42
C ILE A 139 -22.84 -7.84 -5.17
N LYS A 140 -24.14 -7.55 -5.36
CA LYS A 140 -25.05 -7.34 -4.24
C LYS A 140 -25.18 -8.58 -3.35
N ALA A 141 -25.27 -9.76 -3.94
CA ALA A 141 -25.36 -11.01 -3.17
C ALA A 141 -24.13 -11.27 -2.30
N VAL A 142 -22.93 -10.93 -2.78
CA VAL A 142 -21.69 -11.01 -1.99
C VAL A 142 -21.70 -9.99 -0.86
N TYR A 143 -22.09 -8.74 -1.14
CA TYR A 143 -22.21 -7.69 -0.13
C TYR A 143 -23.25 -8.02 0.95
N ASP A 144 -24.44 -8.50 0.55
CA ASP A 144 -25.52 -8.85 1.47
C ASP A 144 -25.13 -10.01 2.42
N LYS A 145 -24.19 -10.86 2.01
CA LYS A 145 -23.71 -11.97 2.82
C LYS A 145 -22.86 -11.51 4.01
N ASP A 146 -22.05 -10.48 3.83
CA ASP A 146 -21.22 -9.90 4.89
C ASP A 146 -20.91 -8.43 4.61
N HIS A 147 -21.81 -7.56 5.06
CA HIS A 147 -21.61 -6.10 4.94
C HIS A 147 -20.33 -5.64 5.63
N SER A 148 -19.94 -6.27 6.74
CA SER A 148 -18.79 -5.83 7.53
C SER A 148 -17.44 -6.01 6.81
N ALA A 149 -17.39 -6.91 5.82
CA ALA A 149 -16.19 -7.10 4.99
C ALA A 149 -15.94 -5.95 4.01
N TYR A 150 -16.99 -5.19 3.68
CA TYR A 150 -16.95 -4.14 2.64
C TYR A 150 -17.28 -2.75 3.18
N ASN A 151 -17.89 -2.68 4.37
CA ASN A 151 -18.19 -1.42 5.02
C ASN A 151 -16.94 -0.79 5.65
N ALA A 152 -17.05 0.48 5.91
CA ALA A 152 -16.09 1.27 6.66
C ALA A 152 -16.76 1.91 7.89
N VAL A 153 -15.95 2.38 8.81
CA VAL A 153 -16.35 3.23 9.94
C VAL A 153 -15.44 4.45 9.98
N ASP A 154 -15.98 5.60 10.41
CA ASP A 154 -15.13 6.71 10.80
C ASP A 154 -15.00 6.68 12.33
N ALA A 155 -13.77 6.65 12.81
CA ALA A 155 -13.46 6.49 14.21
C ALA A 155 -12.23 7.32 14.63
N ARG A 156 -12.00 7.37 15.94
CA ARG A 156 -10.76 7.91 16.52
C ARG A 156 -10.22 6.92 17.53
N THR A 157 -8.90 6.86 17.64
CA THR A 157 -8.21 6.02 18.62
C THR A 157 -7.33 6.83 19.54
N LEU A 158 -7.32 6.46 20.81
CA LEU A 158 -6.38 7.01 21.80
C LEU A 158 -5.77 5.86 22.59
N SER A 159 -4.47 5.64 22.42
CA SER A 159 -3.74 4.53 23.01
C SER A 159 -3.01 4.94 24.28
N PHE A 160 -3.03 4.04 25.27
CA PHE A 160 -2.31 4.11 26.54
C PHE A 160 -1.41 2.87 26.63
N ALA A 161 -0.17 3.00 26.18
CA ALA A 161 0.79 1.92 26.17
C ALA A 161 1.28 1.59 27.60
N ILE A 162 1.42 0.31 27.89
CA ILE A 162 2.07 -0.19 29.11
C ILE A 162 3.54 -0.34 28.82
N GLU A 163 4.38 0.42 29.50
CA GLU A 163 5.82 0.32 29.37
C GLU A 163 6.33 -1.03 29.92
N THR A 164 7.12 -1.73 29.13
CA THR A 164 7.80 -2.94 29.58
C THR A 164 8.97 -2.55 30.45
N LEU A 165 8.92 -2.93 31.73
CA LEU A 165 9.95 -2.59 32.70
C LEU A 165 11.09 -3.61 32.64
N THR A 166 12.33 -3.13 32.73
CA THR A 166 13.52 -3.98 32.91
C THR A 166 13.82 -4.17 34.40
N ALA A 167 14.42 -5.31 34.74
CA ALA A 167 14.86 -5.57 36.12
C ALA A 167 15.89 -4.52 36.56
N LYS A 168 15.79 -4.10 37.83
CA LYS A 168 16.80 -3.28 38.49
C LYS A 168 17.85 -4.16 39.12
N ASP A 169 19.03 -3.59 39.43
CA ASP A 169 20.09 -4.32 40.14
C ASP A 169 19.57 -4.89 41.48
N GLY A 170 19.71 -6.21 41.64
CA GLY A 170 19.23 -6.92 42.82
C GLY A 170 17.71 -7.18 42.89
N GLU A 171 16.95 -6.83 41.86
CA GLU A 171 15.51 -7.10 41.81
C GLU A 171 15.23 -8.57 41.44
N THR A 172 14.37 -9.23 42.19
CA THR A 172 13.91 -10.59 41.85
C THR A 172 12.83 -10.54 40.75
N SER A 173 12.62 -11.69 40.07
CA SER A 173 11.57 -11.82 39.03
C SER A 173 10.18 -11.51 39.57
N GLU A 174 9.89 -11.89 40.82
CA GLU A 174 8.60 -11.62 41.48
C GLU A 174 8.42 -10.12 41.76
N GLN A 175 9.49 -9.41 42.15
CA GLN A 175 9.47 -7.97 42.39
C GLN A 175 9.26 -7.19 41.07
N LEU A 176 9.98 -7.61 40.00
CA LEU A 176 9.77 -7.05 38.66
C LEU A 176 8.31 -7.28 38.19
N ALA A 177 7.77 -8.50 38.34
CA ALA A 177 6.40 -8.81 37.95
C ALA A 177 5.37 -7.98 38.75
N ALA A 178 5.59 -7.80 40.05
CA ALA A 178 4.72 -6.95 40.86
C ALA A 178 4.77 -5.49 40.41
N ARG A 179 5.93 -4.97 40.07
CA ARG A 179 6.13 -3.60 39.56
C ARG A 179 5.50 -3.43 38.17
N GLN A 180 5.64 -4.42 37.30
CA GLN A 180 4.99 -4.42 35.96
C GLN A 180 3.46 -4.43 36.12
N LYS A 181 2.92 -5.24 37.02
CA LYS A 181 1.46 -5.28 37.32
C LYS A 181 0.95 -3.95 37.86
N ALA A 182 1.72 -3.30 38.75
CA ALA A 182 1.35 -1.99 39.28
C ALA A 182 1.36 -0.90 38.19
N ALA A 183 2.36 -0.94 37.28
CA ALA A 183 2.42 -0.04 36.13
C ALA A 183 1.21 -0.22 35.21
N ALA A 184 0.86 -1.47 34.88
CA ALA A 184 -0.31 -1.78 34.06
C ALA A 184 -1.61 -1.29 34.72
N ALA A 185 -1.79 -1.48 36.03
CA ALA A 185 -2.95 -1.02 36.76
C ALA A 185 -3.08 0.52 36.74
N LYS A 186 -1.95 1.23 36.84
CA LYS A 186 -1.91 2.70 36.73
C LYS A 186 -2.35 3.17 35.34
N VAL A 187 -1.80 2.57 34.27
CA VAL A 187 -2.17 2.88 32.88
C VAL A 187 -3.64 2.58 32.62
N LYS A 188 -4.17 1.47 33.15
CA LYS A 188 -5.61 1.13 33.08
C LYS A 188 -6.47 2.23 33.71
N ALA A 189 -6.14 2.66 34.91
CA ALA A 189 -6.88 3.71 35.62
C ALA A 189 -6.83 5.06 34.85
N GLU A 190 -5.70 5.40 34.23
CA GLU A 190 -5.58 6.59 33.37
C GLU A 190 -6.48 6.48 32.14
N ALA A 191 -6.50 5.32 31.47
CA ALA A 191 -7.35 5.09 30.29
C ALA A 191 -8.84 5.12 30.65
N GLU A 192 -9.24 4.53 31.79
CA GLU A 192 -10.63 4.57 32.29
C GLU A 192 -11.07 5.99 32.68
N ALA A 193 -10.18 6.79 33.25
CA ALA A 193 -10.46 8.20 33.56
C ALA A 193 -10.64 9.03 32.28
N ALA A 194 -9.79 8.80 31.28
CA ALA A 194 -9.92 9.44 29.96
C ALA A 194 -11.21 9.02 29.28
N LEU A 195 -11.56 7.72 29.30
CA LEU A 195 -12.83 7.22 28.75
C LEU A 195 -14.04 7.96 29.31
N LYS A 196 -14.11 8.11 30.63
CA LYS A 196 -15.20 8.82 31.30
C LYS A 196 -15.31 10.30 30.87
N ALA A 197 -14.21 10.89 30.47
CA ALA A 197 -14.17 12.27 29.98
C ALA A 197 -14.54 12.39 28.49
N CYS A 198 -14.50 11.31 27.70
CA CYS A 198 -14.79 11.29 26.26
C CYS A 198 -16.31 11.34 25.98
N THR A 199 -16.99 12.39 26.42
CA THR A 199 -18.45 12.59 26.27
C THR A 199 -18.86 13.17 24.90
N SER A 200 -17.90 13.61 24.11
CA SER A 200 -18.05 14.14 22.77
C SER A 200 -16.73 14.01 22.00
N GLU A 201 -16.74 14.17 20.67
CA GLU A 201 -15.53 14.20 19.87
C GLU A 201 -14.54 15.28 20.34
N LYS A 202 -15.05 16.49 20.63
CA LYS A 202 -14.22 17.57 21.18
C LYS A 202 -13.56 17.16 22.49
N ALA A 203 -14.32 16.56 23.41
CA ALA A 203 -13.77 16.08 24.67
C ALA A 203 -12.75 14.94 24.48
N PHE A 204 -12.97 14.05 23.49
CA PHE A 204 -11.98 13.04 23.12
C PHE A 204 -10.67 13.68 22.64
N LEU A 205 -10.74 14.65 21.73
CA LEU A 205 -9.55 15.37 21.23
C LEU A 205 -8.80 16.12 22.34
N GLU A 206 -9.52 16.68 23.33
CA GLU A 206 -8.91 17.28 24.52
C GLU A 206 -8.15 16.23 25.36
N GLN A 207 -8.69 15.02 25.54
CA GLN A 207 -7.98 13.92 26.21
C GLN A 207 -6.75 13.48 25.41
N ALA A 208 -6.83 13.43 24.09
CA ALA A 208 -5.71 13.09 23.22
C ALA A 208 -4.58 14.14 23.33
N LYS A 209 -4.90 15.44 23.32
CA LYS A 209 -3.94 16.52 23.53
C LYS A 209 -3.31 16.46 24.93
N LYS A 210 -4.11 16.21 25.98
CA LYS A 210 -3.62 16.05 27.36
C LYS A 210 -2.64 14.88 27.48
N LYS A 211 -2.98 13.73 26.91
CA LYS A 211 -2.14 12.51 26.94
C LYS A 211 -0.81 12.73 26.24
N ASN A 212 -0.79 13.48 25.15
CA ASN A 212 0.39 13.72 24.32
C ASN A 212 0.96 15.13 24.47
N SER A 213 0.74 15.76 25.63
CA SER A 213 1.17 17.15 25.92
C SER A 213 2.68 17.38 25.86
N SER A 214 3.49 16.32 25.97
CA SER A 214 4.95 16.37 25.81
C SER A 214 5.42 16.31 24.35
N THR A 215 4.52 16.01 23.41
CA THR A 215 4.84 15.94 21.98
C THR A 215 4.66 17.33 21.37
N GLU A 216 5.75 17.91 20.89
CA GLU A 216 5.71 19.21 20.22
C GLU A 216 4.86 19.14 18.96
N ASN A 217 4.00 20.13 18.75
CA ASN A 217 3.10 20.24 17.60
C ASN A 217 2.16 19.03 17.39
N TYR A 218 1.75 18.36 18.50
CA TYR A 218 0.81 17.24 18.40
C TYR A 218 -0.55 17.68 17.86
N ASP A 219 -0.87 17.23 16.66
CA ASP A 219 -2.18 17.39 16.03
C ASP A 219 -3.10 16.23 16.39
N ALA A 220 -3.97 16.42 17.38
CA ALA A 220 -4.88 15.38 17.84
C ALA A 220 -5.91 14.99 16.76
N GLU A 221 -6.31 15.90 15.88
CA GLU A 221 -7.30 15.59 14.84
C GLU A 221 -6.74 14.58 13.83
N SER A 222 -5.55 14.85 13.31
CA SER A 222 -4.87 13.96 12.36
C SER A 222 -4.36 12.68 13.03
N ALA A 223 -3.73 12.80 14.20
CA ALA A 223 -3.06 11.68 14.87
C ALA A 223 -4.01 10.61 15.43
N THR A 224 -5.27 10.95 15.67
CA THR A 224 -6.27 10.00 16.21
C THR A 224 -7.25 9.48 15.17
N ALA A 225 -7.32 10.08 13.98
CA ALA A 225 -8.34 9.80 12.98
C ALA A 225 -8.14 8.44 12.31
N LEU A 226 -9.21 7.71 12.19
CA LEU A 226 -9.37 6.54 11.34
C LEU A 226 -10.58 6.82 10.43
N ASN A 227 -10.31 7.44 9.29
CA ASN A 227 -11.35 7.76 8.31
C ASN A 227 -11.53 6.60 7.35
N GLU A 228 -12.79 6.26 7.05
CA GLU A 228 -13.17 5.14 6.17
C GLU A 228 -12.41 3.84 6.50
N ALA A 229 -12.23 3.61 7.81
CA ALA A 229 -11.48 2.47 8.28
C ALA A 229 -12.21 1.16 8.00
N ALA A 230 -11.58 0.26 7.25
CA ALA A 230 -12.05 -1.10 7.07
C ALA A 230 -11.99 -1.90 8.38
N LYS A 231 -12.73 -3.00 8.46
CA LYS A 231 -12.70 -3.89 9.61
C LYS A 231 -11.30 -4.39 9.96
N SER A 232 -10.51 -4.74 8.95
CA SER A 232 -9.10 -5.14 9.11
C SER A 232 -8.23 -4.04 9.71
N THR A 233 -8.49 -2.77 9.37
CA THR A 233 -7.80 -1.62 9.96
C THR A 233 -8.06 -1.56 11.46
N ILE A 234 -9.32 -1.60 11.90
CA ILE A 234 -9.65 -1.61 13.33
C ILE A 234 -9.04 -2.82 14.03
N THR A 235 -9.08 -4.00 13.39
CA THR A 235 -8.44 -5.21 13.94
C THR A 235 -6.94 -4.99 14.17
N SER A 236 -6.23 -4.41 13.22
CA SER A 236 -4.77 -4.20 13.28
C SER A 236 -4.37 -3.10 14.26
N TYR A 237 -5.15 -2.02 14.34
CA TYR A 237 -4.85 -0.88 15.23
C TYR A 237 -5.30 -1.09 16.67
N VAL A 238 -6.33 -1.93 16.89
CA VAL A 238 -6.90 -2.14 18.21
C VAL A 238 -6.99 -3.65 18.50
N SER A 239 -8.05 -4.31 18.03
CA SER A 239 -8.24 -5.76 18.19
C SER A 239 -9.42 -6.26 17.38
N GLU A 240 -9.55 -7.60 17.26
CA GLU A 240 -10.71 -8.22 16.61
C GLU A 240 -12.03 -7.89 17.35
N ASP A 241 -12.01 -7.83 18.69
CA ASP A 241 -13.18 -7.47 19.48
C ASP A 241 -13.58 -6.01 19.30
N ALA A 242 -12.61 -5.12 19.13
CA ALA A 242 -12.87 -3.72 18.79
C ALA A 242 -13.49 -3.60 17.40
N ALA A 243 -13.00 -4.37 16.43
CA ALA A 243 -13.56 -4.40 15.08
C ALA A 243 -15.00 -4.96 15.09
N LYS A 244 -15.27 -6.07 15.77
CA LYS A 244 -16.63 -6.59 15.94
C LYS A 244 -17.58 -5.55 16.55
N TRP A 245 -17.12 -4.85 17.60
CA TRP A 245 -17.92 -3.81 18.24
C TRP A 245 -18.14 -2.60 17.34
N ALA A 246 -17.11 -2.10 16.63
CA ALA A 246 -17.22 -0.92 15.77
C ALA A 246 -18.15 -1.14 14.57
N PHE A 247 -18.18 -2.37 14.04
CA PHE A 247 -19.00 -2.75 12.88
C PHE A 247 -20.39 -3.29 13.24
N ASP A 248 -20.74 -3.33 14.52
CA ASP A 248 -22.10 -3.67 14.96
C ASP A 248 -23.07 -2.57 14.49
N SER A 249 -24.18 -2.97 13.88
CA SER A 249 -25.20 -2.07 13.31
C SER A 249 -25.86 -1.14 14.33
N ALA A 250 -25.75 -1.43 15.62
CA ALA A 250 -26.21 -0.55 16.69
C ALA A 250 -25.27 0.64 16.97
N ARG A 251 -24.07 0.64 16.41
CA ARG A 251 -23.09 1.70 16.65
C ARG A 251 -23.45 3.00 15.92
N LYS A 252 -23.28 4.10 16.62
CA LYS A 252 -23.59 5.46 16.13
C LYS A 252 -22.52 6.44 16.56
N ALA A 253 -22.52 7.61 15.95
CA ALA A 253 -21.65 8.71 16.33
C ALA A 253 -21.79 9.01 17.85
N GLY A 254 -20.65 9.16 18.52
CA GLY A 254 -20.57 9.39 19.96
C GLY A 254 -20.40 8.10 20.79
N ASP A 255 -20.59 6.92 20.22
CA ASP A 255 -20.30 5.68 20.94
C ASP A 255 -18.80 5.57 21.20
N VAL A 256 -18.45 5.23 22.45
CA VAL A 256 -17.04 5.15 22.87
C VAL A 256 -16.84 3.94 23.77
N LYS A 257 -15.70 3.25 23.62
CA LYS A 257 -15.37 2.08 24.42
C LYS A 257 -13.86 1.93 24.58
N LEU A 258 -13.45 1.39 25.73
CA LEU A 258 -12.08 0.98 26.03
C LEU A 258 -11.86 -0.47 25.68
N PHE A 259 -10.73 -0.77 25.01
CA PHE A 259 -10.31 -2.12 24.69
C PHE A 259 -8.94 -2.40 25.28
N GLU A 260 -8.75 -3.64 25.72
CA GLU A 260 -7.44 -4.20 26.06
C GLU A 260 -6.78 -4.74 24.80
N VAL A 261 -5.53 -4.36 24.56
CA VAL A 261 -4.74 -4.79 23.39
C VAL A 261 -3.53 -5.56 23.87
N GLY A 262 -3.29 -6.72 23.29
CA GLY A 262 -2.19 -7.59 23.65
C GLY A 262 -2.35 -8.99 23.06
N SER A 263 -1.45 -9.90 23.40
CA SER A 263 -1.47 -11.30 22.97
C SER A 263 -1.17 -12.22 24.13
N ASP A 264 -1.63 -13.47 24.02
CA ASP A 264 -1.32 -14.57 24.96
C ASP A 264 -1.60 -14.24 26.43
N GLY A 265 -2.69 -13.48 26.68
CA GLY A 265 -3.07 -13.06 28.03
C GLY A 265 -2.25 -11.89 28.61
N ASN A 266 -1.32 -11.34 27.83
CA ASN A 266 -0.53 -10.18 28.23
C ASN A 266 -1.09 -8.92 27.57
N VAL A 267 -1.59 -7.98 28.40
CA VAL A 267 -2.06 -6.67 27.91
C VAL A 267 -0.86 -5.75 27.74
N SER A 268 -0.68 -5.24 26.53
CA SER A 268 0.39 -4.29 26.15
C SER A 268 -0.07 -2.83 26.13
N SER A 269 -1.37 -2.61 25.91
CA SER A 269 -1.95 -1.27 25.92
C SER A 269 -3.46 -1.31 26.15
N TYR A 270 -4.00 -0.11 26.49
CA TYR A 270 -5.44 0.15 26.51
C TYR A 270 -5.74 1.16 25.41
N VAL A 271 -6.78 0.92 24.60
CA VAL A 271 -7.16 1.80 23.49
C VAL A 271 -8.60 2.24 23.64
N ILE A 272 -8.83 3.54 23.69
CA ILE A 272 -10.18 4.10 23.58
C ILE A 272 -10.49 4.25 22.08
N LEU A 273 -11.59 3.64 21.66
CA LEU A 273 -12.15 3.78 20.32
C LEU A 273 -13.43 4.62 20.42
N TYR A 274 -13.47 5.73 19.68
CA TYR A 274 -14.61 6.64 19.58
C TYR A 274 -15.17 6.59 18.16
N ILE A 275 -16.47 6.40 17.99
CA ILE A 275 -17.14 6.33 16.69
C ILE A 275 -17.59 7.72 16.26
N ASN A 276 -17.08 8.20 15.11
CA ASN A 276 -17.55 9.39 14.43
C ASN A 276 -18.73 9.11 13.51
N LYS A 277 -18.66 7.93 12.82
CA LYS A 277 -19.73 7.44 11.95
C LYS A 277 -19.76 5.91 12.04
N GLY A 278 -20.92 5.36 12.36
CA GLY A 278 -21.13 3.91 12.41
C GLY A 278 -20.94 3.26 11.04
N SER A 279 -20.97 1.92 11.02
CA SER A 279 -20.70 1.15 9.80
C SER A 279 -21.55 1.59 8.61
N TYR A 280 -20.90 1.90 7.49
CA TYR A 280 -21.53 2.32 6.23
C TYR A 280 -20.78 1.76 5.02
N ALA A 281 -21.50 1.62 3.89
CA ALA A 281 -20.85 1.33 2.61
C ALA A 281 -20.14 2.61 2.12
N PRO A 282 -18.81 2.63 1.99
CA PRO A 282 -18.13 3.77 1.41
C PRO A 282 -18.54 3.92 -0.06
N MET A 283 -18.82 5.14 -0.48
CA MET A 283 -19.12 5.43 -1.89
C MET A 283 -17.81 5.74 -2.60
N ALA A 284 -17.32 4.78 -3.38
CA ALA A 284 -16.20 5.03 -4.26
C ALA A 284 -16.62 6.02 -5.36
N SER A 285 -15.84 7.07 -5.50
CA SER A 285 -16.00 8.05 -6.57
C SER A 285 -14.90 7.91 -7.60
N ASN A 286 -15.27 8.02 -8.87
CA ASN A 286 -14.28 8.15 -9.93
C ASN A 286 -14.15 9.64 -10.27
N VAL A 287 -12.92 10.13 -10.31
CA VAL A 287 -12.63 11.50 -10.71
C VAL A 287 -11.65 11.53 -11.86
N ARG A 288 -11.68 12.60 -12.63
CA ARG A 288 -10.65 12.88 -13.63
C ARG A 288 -9.90 14.13 -13.24
N HIS A 289 -8.58 14.10 -13.39
CA HIS A 289 -7.76 15.25 -13.15
C HIS A 289 -6.81 15.56 -14.31
N ILE A 290 -6.32 16.80 -14.35
CA ILE A 290 -5.25 17.25 -15.24
C ILE A 290 -4.16 17.84 -14.34
N LEU A 291 -3.02 17.18 -14.28
CA LEU A 291 -1.88 17.66 -13.51
C LEU A 291 -1.08 18.67 -14.34
N ILE A 292 -0.88 19.87 -13.79
CA ILE A 292 0.02 20.87 -14.33
C ILE A 292 1.22 21.01 -13.40
N SER A 293 2.39 20.63 -13.87
CA SER A 293 3.62 20.71 -13.08
C SER A 293 4.12 22.15 -12.96
N PHE A 294 4.74 22.47 -11.84
CA PHE A 294 5.46 23.74 -11.65
C PHE A 294 6.79 23.80 -12.41
N THR A 295 7.37 22.63 -12.70
CA THR A 295 8.65 22.46 -13.40
C THR A 295 8.54 21.38 -14.45
N ASP A 296 9.36 21.43 -15.50
CA ASP A 296 9.41 20.36 -16.51
C ASP A 296 10.03 19.05 -15.99
N ASN A 297 10.69 19.10 -14.83
CA ASN A 297 11.26 17.93 -14.14
C ASN A 297 10.48 17.61 -12.86
N ALA A 298 9.65 16.60 -12.92
CA ALA A 298 8.87 16.08 -11.77
C ALA A 298 9.71 15.55 -10.59
N SER A 299 11.06 15.49 -10.76
CA SER A 299 11.99 14.94 -9.77
C SER A 299 12.71 15.98 -8.92
N SER A 300 12.45 17.28 -9.08
CA SER A 300 13.16 18.28 -8.28
C SER A 300 12.50 18.45 -6.92
N SER A 301 13.23 18.14 -5.86
CA SER A 301 12.86 18.38 -4.46
C SER A 301 12.94 19.86 -4.04
N SER A 302 13.21 20.76 -4.97
CA SER A 302 13.26 22.20 -4.71
C SER A 302 11.85 22.78 -4.71
N GLU A 303 11.56 23.68 -3.76
CA GLU A 303 10.31 24.43 -3.74
C GLU A 303 10.16 25.25 -5.03
N ALA A 304 8.95 25.22 -5.62
CA ALA A 304 8.64 26.00 -6.81
C ALA A 304 8.65 27.50 -6.49
N THR A 305 9.22 28.30 -7.39
CA THR A 305 9.19 29.76 -7.25
C THR A 305 7.78 30.31 -7.46
N ASP A 306 7.53 31.54 -7.00
CA ASP A 306 6.23 32.18 -7.16
C ASP A 306 5.88 32.42 -8.65
N GLU A 307 6.89 32.69 -9.50
CA GLU A 307 6.71 32.79 -10.96
C GLU A 307 6.28 31.45 -11.56
N GLN A 308 6.87 30.32 -11.13
CA GLN A 308 6.52 28.98 -11.59
C GLN A 308 5.10 28.62 -11.17
N LYS A 309 4.72 28.89 -9.90
CA LYS A 309 3.37 28.68 -9.40
C LYS A 309 2.35 29.50 -10.17
N LYS A 310 2.66 30.77 -10.47
CA LYS A 310 1.82 31.67 -11.26
C LYS A 310 1.64 31.20 -12.70
N ALA A 311 2.73 30.73 -13.33
CA ALA A 311 2.69 30.19 -14.69
C ALA A 311 1.86 28.90 -14.77
N ALA A 312 2.04 27.98 -13.82
CA ALA A 312 1.26 26.75 -13.73
C ALA A 312 -0.24 27.04 -13.51
N LYS A 313 -0.57 27.99 -12.63
CA LYS A 313 -1.94 28.45 -12.42
C LYS A 313 -2.55 29.01 -13.69
N ALA A 314 -1.84 29.88 -14.42
CA ALA A 314 -2.33 30.45 -15.66
C ALA A 314 -2.58 29.36 -16.73
N SER A 315 -1.73 28.31 -16.78
CA SER A 315 -1.90 27.16 -17.66
C SER A 315 -3.16 26.36 -17.26
N ALA A 316 -3.36 26.08 -15.97
CA ALA A 316 -4.55 25.40 -15.47
C ALA A 316 -5.83 26.20 -15.77
N ASP A 317 -5.82 27.52 -15.53
CA ASP A 317 -6.95 28.40 -15.82
C ASP A 317 -7.29 28.42 -17.32
N LYS A 318 -6.27 28.33 -18.20
CA LYS A 318 -6.47 28.25 -19.65
C LYS A 318 -7.16 26.95 -20.06
N ILE A 319 -6.68 25.81 -19.54
CA ILE A 319 -7.27 24.48 -19.81
C ILE A 319 -8.71 24.43 -19.28
N TYR A 320 -8.94 24.95 -18.07
CA TYR A 320 -10.28 25.02 -17.51
C TYR A 320 -11.23 25.84 -18.38
N LYS A 321 -10.80 27.02 -18.88
CA LYS A 321 -11.59 27.85 -19.80
C LYS A 321 -11.85 27.13 -21.13
N GLU A 322 -10.87 26.42 -21.67
CA GLU A 322 -11.00 25.62 -22.88
C GLU A 322 -12.10 24.57 -22.71
N TRP A 323 -12.08 23.82 -21.61
CA TRP A 323 -13.15 22.86 -21.29
C TRP A 323 -14.49 23.54 -21.08
N GLN A 324 -14.53 24.67 -20.36
CA GLN A 324 -15.77 25.44 -20.10
C GLN A 324 -16.38 26.04 -21.36
N SER A 325 -15.60 26.33 -22.39
CA SER A 325 -16.09 26.83 -23.69
C SER A 325 -16.47 25.72 -24.66
N GLY A 326 -16.06 24.47 -24.37
CA GLY A 326 -16.33 23.29 -25.19
C GLY A 326 -17.60 22.53 -24.78
N ALA A 327 -17.61 21.22 -25.04
CA ALA A 327 -18.78 20.35 -24.79
C ALA A 327 -19.10 20.14 -23.30
N LYS A 328 -18.18 20.38 -22.38
CA LYS A 328 -18.29 20.20 -20.91
C LYS A 328 -18.71 18.80 -20.49
N THR A 329 -18.34 17.81 -21.29
CA THR A 329 -18.61 16.40 -21.00
C THR A 329 -17.38 15.74 -20.36
N GLU A 330 -17.57 14.58 -19.74
CA GLU A 330 -16.50 13.74 -19.24
C GLU A 330 -15.51 13.37 -20.36
N ASP A 331 -16.00 13.00 -21.53
CA ASP A 331 -15.16 12.66 -22.69
C ASP A 331 -14.28 13.83 -23.15
N SER A 332 -14.84 15.06 -23.17
CA SER A 332 -14.06 16.24 -23.52
C SER A 332 -13.00 16.59 -22.48
N PHE A 333 -13.26 16.34 -21.20
CA PHE A 333 -12.27 16.46 -20.14
C PHE A 333 -11.18 15.39 -20.26
N ALA A 334 -11.59 14.13 -20.54
CA ALA A 334 -10.66 13.02 -20.76
C ALA A 334 -9.72 13.27 -21.94
N ALA A 335 -10.23 13.86 -23.04
CA ALA A 335 -9.40 14.24 -24.19
C ALA A 335 -8.35 15.30 -23.80
N LEU A 336 -8.74 16.34 -23.08
CA LEU A 336 -7.82 17.37 -22.58
C LEU A 336 -6.78 16.77 -21.60
N ALA A 337 -7.19 15.84 -20.75
CA ALA A 337 -6.26 15.16 -19.83
C ALA A 337 -5.22 14.33 -20.57
N LYS A 338 -5.61 13.58 -21.62
CA LYS A 338 -4.67 12.84 -22.48
C LYS A 338 -3.64 13.76 -23.15
N GLU A 339 -4.06 14.93 -23.57
CA GLU A 339 -3.21 15.88 -24.31
C GLU A 339 -2.32 16.70 -23.38
N LYS A 340 -2.84 17.13 -22.24
CA LYS A 340 -2.23 18.22 -21.45
C LYS A 340 -1.76 17.82 -20.06
N SER A 341 -2.19 16.67 -19.51
CA SER A 341 -1.81 16.25 -18.18
C SER A 341 -0.35 15.80 -18.13
N LYS A 342 0.36 16.23 -17.09
CA LYS A 342 1.71 15.76 -16.76
C LYS A 342 1.72 14.55 -15.81
N ASP A 343 0.54 14.05 -15.42
CA ASP A 343 0.44 12.81 -14.66
C ASP A 343 0.56 11.60 -15.58
N THR A 344 1.75 11.02 -15.64
CA THR A 344 2.06 9.84 -16.47
C THR A 344 1.28 8.59 -16.04
N GLY A 345 0.76 8.55 -14.78
CA GLY A 345 0.03 7.42 -14.25
C GLY A 345 -1.42 7.34 -14.77
N SER A 346 -2.07 8.48 -15.00
CA SER A 346 -3.50 8.52 -15.39
C SER A 346 -3.75 9.24 -16.71
N ALA A 347 -2.82 10.01 -17.25
CA ALA A 347 -3.03 10.78 -18.47
C ALA A 347 -3.50 9.92 -19.66
N ALA A 348 -2.92 8.73 -19.87
CA ALA A 348 -3.30 7.81 -20.93
C ALA A 348 -4.77 7.36 -20.82
N ASP A 349 -5.31 7.26 -19.61
CA ASP A 349 -6.69 6.92 -19.31
C ASP A 349 -7.59 8.16 -19.17
N GLY A 350 -7.13 9.31 -19.71
CA GLY A 350 -7.86 10.57 -19.65
C GLY A 350 -7.94 11.16 -18.24
N GLY A 351 -6.89 11.00 -17.46
CA GLY A 351 -6.77 11.50 -16.10
C GLY A 351 -7.67 10.79 -15.08
N LEU A 352 -8.15 9.57 -15.39
CA LEU A 352 -9.05 8.82 -14.52
C LEU A 352 -8.32 8.29 -13.28
N ILE A 353 -8.86 8.64 -12.12
CA ILE A 353 -8.53 8.01 -10.84
C ILE A 353 -9.82 7.37 -10.34
N SER A 354 -9.79 6.04 -10.23
CA SER A 354 -10.96 5.25 -9.84
C SER A 354 -10.91 4.86 -8.38
N GLY A 355 -12.09 4.73 -7.76
CA GLY A 355 -12.21 4.17 -6.42
C GLY A 355 -11.70 5.08 -5.31
N ILE A 356 -11.79 6.40 -5.48
CA ILE A 356 -11.50 7.33 -4.38
C ILE A 356 -12.66 7.24 -3.39
N THR A 357 -12.33 6.85 -2.18
CA THR A 357 -13.25 6.79 -1.05
C THR A 357 -13.02 7.97 -0.12
#